data_be8ac65e7055a4010d4cf03052b18311
#
_entry.id   be8ac65e7055a4010d4cf03052b18311
#
_cell.length_a   1.000
_cell.length_b   1.000
_cell.length_c   1.000
_cell.angle_alpha   90.00
_cell.angle_beta   90.00
_cell.angle_gamma   90.00
#
_symmetry.space_group_name_H-M   'P 1'
#
loop_
_entity.id
_entity.type
_entity.pdbx_description
1 polymer ?
#
loop_
_entity_poly.entity_id
_entity_poly.type
_entity_poly.pdbx_seq_one_letter_code
_entity_poly.pdbx_strand_id
1 'polypeptide(L)'
;MKNWKKVTIFGTAALAALTLAACGQGTSSAEDGKKLTIGYWKGSDTENATLDKMIKQFEEENDVDVVPKVYTDITTQLPTDLSGGTAPDAFYIDSAFFPYLQEQGVLNDLSDVINQEDFYPTISSAFEADGKPYAAAKDVSTLAIYINKDIFEKAGIDQASIPKSYEELVKWAPEAQAKIDAAYGKGKVYLINQNADLARTWPFQMARGTSPITEEGKSDLANPDSIAGLQTIVDLFNAGAAATPQQVGAGDEGAGFATGKFAMTLTGNWNYKVYLDEYKDLNFDIIPNLTYQGKPMTMQFTVGWGEYKNTKSKDLADKWIKFVTGKEGMTTWTNGVGTLATRPDVAEGSAFLKENPRLQVHQDSIKFATSWQSGTNLTTVQNAFGNFIPTAFKQGATADDLKAAMEKADKEANSKIGN
;
A
#
# COMPACT_ATOMS: atom_id res chain seq x y z
N MET A 1 -45.51 -14.55 -49.11
CA MET A 1 -46.04 -15.85 -49.64
C MET A 1 -45.54 -16.95 -48.70
N LYS A 2 -46.53 -17.53 -48.01
CA LYS A 2 -46.72 -18.99 -47.76
C LYS A 2 -45.60 -19.67 -46.94
N ASN A 3 -45.85 -20.45 -45.93
CA ASN A 3 -46.96 -21.03 -45.16
C ASN A 3 -46.33 -21.66 -43.91
N TRP A 4 -46.74 -21.40 -42.75
CA TRP A 4 -47.66 -22.01 -41.80
C TRP A 4 -47.86 -23.53 -41.93
N LYS A 5 -47.43 -24.28 -40.89
CA LYS A 5 -48.16 -25.45 -40.40
C LYS A 5 -47.93 -25.66 -38.89
N LYS A 6 -49.03 -25.55 -38.15
CA LYS A 6 -49.22 -26.04 -36.78
C LYS A 6 -49.37 -27.59 -36.86
N VAL A 7 -48.83 -28.27 -35.85
CA VAL A 7 -49.36 -29.59 -35.46
C VAL A 7 -49.43 -29.61 -33.94
N THR A 8 -50.65 -29.73 -33.45
CA THR A 8 -51.04 -30.03 -32.08
C THR A 8 -51.33 -31.52 -32.02
N ILE A 9 -50.81 -32.28 -31.05
CA ILE A 9 -51.35 -33.57 -30.63
C ILE A 9 -51.27 -33.69 -29.13
N PHE A 10 -52.42 -34.11 -28.59
CA PHE A 10 -52.80 -34.36 -27.20
C PHE A 10 -52.27 -35.70 -26.63
N GLY A 11 -52.22 -35.75 -25.28
CA GLY A 11 -52.44 -36.97 -24.46
C GLY A 11 -51.15 -37.61 -23.95
N THR A 12 -50.97 -37.96 -22.74
CA THR A 12 -51.86 -38.49 -21.71
C THR A 12 -51.14 -38.42 -20.37
N ALA A 13 -51.85 -38.14 -19.30
CA ALA A 13 -51.41 -38.24 -17.93
C ALA A 13 -51.23 -39.71 -17.51
N ALA A 14 -50.15 -40.01 -16.76
CA ALA A 14 -50.06 -41.20 -15.91
C ALA A 14 -49.36 -40.81 -14.60
N LEU A 15 -50.14 -40.84 -13.52
CA LEU A 15 -49.68 -40.84 -12.13
C LEU A 15 -48.83 -42.06 -11.88
N ALA A 16 -47.68 -41.84 -11.24
CA ALA A 16 -47.04 -42.82 -10.41
C ALA A 16 -46.40 -42.10 -9.18
N ALA A 17 -47.13 -42.15 -8.09
CA ALA A 17 -46.62 -41.85 -6.79
C ALA A 17 -45.81 -43.06 -6.34
N LEU A 18 -44.52 -42.87 -6.00
CA LEU A 18 -43.70 -43.87 -5.27
C LEU A 18 -42.69 -43.13 -4.41
N THR A 19 -43.01 -43.16 -3.09
CA THR A 19 -42.15 -43.29 -1.91
C THR A 19 -41.00 -42.31 -1.69
N LEU A 20 -41.27 -41.34 -0.80
CA LEU A 20 -40.30 -40.79 0.14
C LEU A 20 -39.73 -41.92 1.01
N ALA A 21 -38.45 -42.16 0.92
CA ALA A 21 -37.58 -42.58 2.02
C ALA A 21 -36.14 -42.71 1.50
N ALA A 22 -35.38 -41.65 1.61
CA ALA A 22 -33.94 -41.74 1.79
C ALA A 22 -33.52 -40.56 2.65
N CYS A 23 -33.35 -40.79 3.92
CA CYS A 23 -32.52 -39.99 4.80
C CYS A 23 -31.12 -39.91 4.17
N GLY A 24 -30.86 -38.84 3.45
CA GLY A 24 -29.54 -38.43 3.12
C GLY A 24 -28.99 -37.65 4.29
N GLN A 25 -28.32 -38.31 5.22
CA GLN A 25 -27.45 -37.68 6.17
C GLN A 25 -26.42 -36.91 5.39
N GLY A 26 -26.50 -35.56 5.44
CA GLY A 26 -25.51 -34.71 4.85
C GLY A 26 -24.16 -34.90 5.54
N THR A 27 -23.25 -35.51 4.82
CA THR A 27 -21.81 -35.45 5.12
C THR A 27 -21.26 -34.16 4.55
N SER A 28 -21.66 -33.03 5.14
CA SER A 28 -21.10 -31.72 4.79
C SER A 28 -20.14 -31.15 5.83
N SER A 29 -19.86 -31.92 6.90
CA SER A 29 -19.02 -31.42 7.99
C SER A 29 -17.56 -31.90 7.99
N ALA A 30 -17.15 -32.77 7.07
CA ALA A 30 -15.78 -33.25 7.00
C ALA A 30 -14.93 -32.58 5.90
N GLU A 31 -15.55 -31.99 4.86
CA GLU A 31 -14.85 -31.27 3.82
C GLU A 31 -14.62 -29.78 4.18
N ASP A 32 -15.53 -29.15 4.93
CA ASP A 32 -15.38 -27.74 5.38
C ASP A 32 -14.20 -27.55 6.34
N GLY A 33 -13.83 -28.58 7.11
CA GLY A 33 -12.71 -28.53 8.05
C GLY A 33 -11.30 -28.60 7.42
N LYS A 34 -11.21 -28.80 6.09
CA LYS A 34 -9.94 -28.92 5.36
C LYS A 34 -9.72 -27.78 4.35
N LYS A 35 -10.53 -26.76 4.41
CA LYS A 35 -10.46 -25.63 3.47
C LYS A 35 -10.27 -24.31 4.20
N LEU A 36 -9.30 -23.53 3.76
CA LEU A 36 -9.02 -22.17 4.22
C LEU A 36 -9.11 -21.20 3.04
N THR A 37 -9.95 -20.18 3.15
CA THR A 37 -9.99 -19.10 2.17
C THR A 37 -9.16 -17.91 2.65
N ILE A 38 -8.23 -17.43 1.81
CA ILE A 38 -7.41 -16.27 2.11
C ILE A 38 -7.61 -15.15 1.09
N GLY A 39 -7.77 -13.91 1.58
CA GLY A 39 -8.00 -12.73 0.76
C GLY A 39 -6.78 -11.81 0.71
N TYR A 40 -6.34 -11.43 -0.49
CA TYR A 40 -5.21 -10.52 -0.64
C TYR A 40 -5.24 -9.83 -2.00
N TRP A 41 -4.43 -8.78 -2.19
CA TRP A 41 -4.15 -8.20 -3.51
C TRP A 41 -2.82 -8.72 -4.05
N LYS A 42 -2.68 -8.72 -5.37
CA LYS A 42 -1.40 -9.05 -6.01
C LYS A 42 -0.42 -7.90 -5.87
N GLY A 43 0.79 -8.22 -5.45
CA GLY A 43 1.95 -7.34 -5.50
C GLY A 43 2.82 -7.58 -6.74
N SER A 44 4.13 -7.40 -6.61
CA SER A 44 5.10 -7.75 -7.65
C SER A 44 5.12 -9.26 -7.93
N ASP A 45 5.68 -9.67 -9.05
CA ASP A 45 5.83 -11.10 -9.38
C ASP A 45 6.63 -11.85 -8.30
N THR A 46 7.64 -11.21 -7.73
CA THR A 46 8.44 -11.74 -6.61
C THR A 46 7.59 -11.95 -5.35
N GLU A 47 6.73 -10.98 -5.03
CA GLU A 47 5.80 -11.06 -3.88
C GLU A 47 4.79 -12.18 -4.08
N ASN A 48 4.17 -12.25 -5.26
CA ASN A 48 3.21 -13.29 -5.59
C ASN A 48 3.83 -14.70 -5.52
N ALA A 49 5.02 -14.89 -6.12
CA ALA A 49 5.73 -16.17 -6.10
C ALA A 49 6.13 -16.60 -4.66
N THR A 50 6.48 -15.64 -3.80
CA THR A 50 6.80 -15.92 -2.40
C THR A 50 5.56 -16.36 -1.64
N LEU A 51 4.42 -15.68 -1.82
CA LEU A 51 3.16 -16.06 -1.19
C LEU A 51 2.69 -17.43 -1.66
N ASP A 52 2.74 -17.72 -2.97
CA ASP A 52 2.37 -19.03 -3.55
C ASP A 52 3.21 -20.16 -2.95
N LYS A 53 4.52 -19.93 -2.74
CA LYS A 53 5.39 -20.90 -2.05
C LYS A 53 4.96 -21.13 -0.61
N MET A 54 4.61 -20.07 0.12
CA MET A 54 4.15 -20.16 1.51
C MET A 54 2.80 -20.88 1.61
N ILE A 55 1.87 -20.62 0.69
CA ILE A 55 0.59 -21.31 0.59
C ILE A 55 0.84 -22.81 0.44
N LYS A 56 1.65 -23.21 -0.54
CA LYS A 56 1.96 -24.62 -0.80
C LYS A 56 2.60 -25.31 0.42
N GLN A 57 3.52 -24.63 1.10
CA GLN A 57 4.14 -25.17 2.32
C GLN A 57 3.08 -25.39 3.40
N PHE A 58 2.18 -24.42 3.61
CA PHE A 58 1.12 -24.53 4.61
C PHE A 58 0.14 -25.67 4.31
N GLU A 59 -0.23 -25.87 3.03
CA GLU A 59 -1.08 -26.97 2.57
C GLU A 59 -0.43 -28.34 2.88
N GLU A 60 0.85 -28.48 2.55
CA GLU A 60 1.61 -29.71 2.80
C GLU A 60 1.74 -30.03 4.31
N GLU A 61 1.98 -29.00 5.14
CA GLU A 61 2.16 -29.18 6.59
C GLU A 61 0.86 -29.45 7.35
N ASN A 62 -0.28 -28.99 6.83
CA ASN A 62 -1.57 -29.07 7.54
C ASN A 62 -2.60 -30.02 6.88
N ASP A 63 -2.30 -30.63 5.73
CA ASP A 63 -3.23 -31.45 4.92
C ASP A 63 -4.55 -30.73 4.64
N VAL A 64 -4.46 -29.49 4.13
CA VAL A 64 -5.56 -28.57 3.85
C VAL A 64 -5.47 -28.00 2.45
N ASP A 65 -6.59 -27.50 1.92
CA ASP A 65 -6.70 -26.77 0.67
C ASP A 65 -6.82 -25.26 0.98
N VAL A 66 -5.86 -24.47 0.52
CA VAL A 66 -5.91 -23.00 0.65
C VAL A 66 -6.46 -22.40 -0.63
N VAL A 67 -7.57 -21.70 -0.52
CA VAL A 67 -8.25 -21.08 -1.66
C VAL A 67 -8.00 -19.57 -1.69
N PRO A 68 -7.16 -19.08 -2.60
CA PRO A 68 -6.93 -17.65 -2.77
C PRO A 68 -8.17 -16.93 -3.29
N LYS A 69 -8.50 -15.80 -2.65
CA LYS A 69 -9.42 -14.79 -3.17
C LYS A 69 -8.64 -13.51 -3.45
N VAL A 70 -8.31 -13.30 -4.73
CA VAL A 70 -7.50 -12.15 -5.14
C VAL A 70 -8.40 -10.95 -5.40
N TYR A 71 -8.12 -9.85 -4.72
CA TYR A 71 -8.80 -8.58 -4.87
C TYR A 71 -8.02 -7.64 -5.81
N THR A 72 -8.73 -6.97 -6.70
CA THR A 72 -8.16 -5.87 -7.49
C THR A 72 -8.12 -4.58 -6.67
N ASP A 73 -9.14 -4.37 -5.85
CA ASP A 73 -9.26 -3.29 -4.87
C ASP A 73 -9.95 -3.84 -3.62
N ILE A 74 -9.16 -4.20 -2.62
CA ILE A 74 -9.65 -4.83 -1.40
C ILE A 74 -10.52 -3.87 -0.58
N THR A 75 -10.23 -2.56 -0.62
CA THR A 75 -10.95 -1.56 0.17
C THR A 75 -12.38 -1.37 -0.31
N THR A 76 -12.64 -1.62 -1.59
CA THR A 76 -13.98 -1.55 -2.20
C THR A 76 -14.69 -2.91 -2.18
N GLN A 77 -13.97 -4.00 -2.45
CA GLN A 77 -14.58 -5.32 -2.66
C GLN A 77 -14.81 -6.09 -1.36
N LEU A 78 -13.88 -6.03 -0.40
CA LEU A 78 -14.01 -6.74 0.88
C LEU A 78 -15.25 -6.31 1.69
N PRO A 79 -15.64 -5.02 1.78
CA PRO A 79 -16.88 -4.63 2.46
C PRO A 79 -18.14 -5.30 1.87
N THR A 80 -18.17 -5.50 0.55
CA THR A 80 -19.28 -6.21 -0.12
C THR A 80 -19.31 -7.69 0.29
N ASP A 81 -18.15 -8.34 0.33
CA ASP A 81 -18.04 -9.74 0.76
C ASP A 81 -18.40 -9.93 2.24
N LEU A 82 -17.95 -9.02 3.10
CA LEU A 82 -18.29 -9.02 4.53
C LEU A 82 -19.80 -8.89 4.73
N SER A 83 -20.44 -7.98 4.01
CA SER A 83 -21.89 -7.77 4.06
C SER A 83 -22.67 -8.96 3.49
N GLY A 84 -22.14 -9.62 2.47
CA GLY A 84 -22.71 -10.80 1.82
C GLY A 84 -22.42 -12.12 2.53
N GLY A 85 -21.59 -12.13 3.58
CA GLY A 85 -21.17 -13.36 4.28
C GLY A 85 -20.27 -14.27 3.42
N THR A 86 -19.58 -13.71 2.43
CA THR A 86 -18.67 -14.40 1.51
C THR A 86 -17.21 -13.95 1.65
N ALA A 87 -16.90 -13.27 2.75
CA ALA A 87 -15.54 -12.84 3.06
C ALA A 87 -14.62 -14.05 3.29
N PRO A 88 -13.35 -13.96 2.90
CA PRO A 88 -12.36 -15.01 3.20
C PRO A 88 -12.11 -15.12 4.71
N ASP A 89 -11.60 -16.28 5.13
CA ASP A 89 -11.36 -16.60 6.55
C ASP A 89 -10.26 -15.71 7.15
N ALA A 90 -9.19 -15.48 6.39
CA ALA A 90 -8.14 -14.53 6.72
C ALA A 90 -7.84 -13.63 5.52
N PHE A 91 -7.46 -12.38 5.75
CA PHE A 91 -7.20 -11.45 4.65
C PHE A 91 -6.20 -10.34 5.00
N TYR A 92 -5.62 -9.74 3.96
CA TYR A 92 -4.77 -8.57 4.09
C TYR A 92 -5.55 -7.37 4.58
N ILE A 93 -4.95 -6.65 5.50
CA ILE A 93 -5.43 -5.37 6.01
C ILE A 93 -4.30 -4.35 5.90
N ASP A 94 -4.49 -3.34 5.08
CA ASP A 94 -3.64 -2.14 5.11
C ASP A 94 -3.92 -1.33 6.38
N SER A 95 -2.88 -0.75 6.98
CA SER A 95 -3.03 0.02 8.22
C SER A 95 -4.06 1.17 8.11
N ALA A 96 -4.18 1.80 6.94
CA ALA A 96 -5.16 2.86 6.71
C ALA A 96 -6.61 2.34 6.65
N PHE A 97 -6.80 1.08 6.27
CA PHE A 97 -8.12 0.45 6.17
C PHE A 97 -8.57 -0.21 7.48
N PHE A 98 -7.63 -0.49 8.37
CA PHE A 98 -7.90 -1.15 9.65
C PHE A 98 -8.96 -0.43 10.50
N PRO A 99 -8.93 0.91 10.71
CA PRO A 99 -9.93 1.59 11.53
C PRO A 99 -11.36 1.38 11.03
N TYR A 100 -11.58 1.35 9.72
CA TYR A 100 -12.88 1.05 9.13
C TYR A 100 -13.36 -0.36 9.47
N LEU A 101 -12.52 -1.38 9.28
CA LEU A 101 -12.88 -2.76 9.59
C LEU A 101 -13.15 -2.96 11.08
N GLN A 102 -12.40 -2.26 11.94
CA GLN A 102 -12.57 -2.30 13.37
C GLN A 102 -13.92 -1.68 13.79
N GLU A 103 -14.28 -0.54 13.22
CA GLU A 103 -15.57 0.11 13.46
C GLU A 103 -16.75 -0.78 13.03
N GLN A 104 -16.61 -1.51 11.92
CA GLN A 104 -17.60 -2.49 11.47
C GLN A 104 -17.69 -3.73 12.37
N GLY A 105 -16.76 -3.94 13.29
CA GLY A 105 -16.72 -5.06 14.22
C GLY A 105 -16.62 -6.42 13.54
N VAL A 106 -15.93 -6.51 12.40
CA VAL A 106 -15.85 -7.70 11.53
C VAL A 106 -14.58 -8.53 11.73
N LEU A 107 -13.68 -8.09 12.60
CA LEU A 107 -12.42 -8.75 12.90
C LEU A 107 -12.50 -9.54 14.21
N ASN A 108 -11.79 -10.66 14.27
CA ASN A 108 -11.54 -11.40 15.50
C ASN A 108 -10.37 -10.80 16.29
N ASP A 109 -10.49 -10.86 17.62
CA ASP A 109 -9.40 -10.62 18.55
C ASP A 109 -8.34 -11.72 18.41
N LEU A 110 -7.10 -11.35 18.12
CA LEU A 110 -5.98 -12.26 17.91
C LEU A 110 -5.08 -12.42 19.14
N SER A 111 -5.50 -11.98 20.33
CA SER A 111 -4.70 -12.04 21.56
C SER A 111 -4.21 -13.46 21.91
N ASP A 112 -4.98 -14.49 21.55
CA ASP A 112 -4.61 -15.89 21.73
C ASP A 112 -3.82 -16.47 20.52
N VAL A 113 -3.70 -15.69 19.46
CA VAL A 113 -3.08 -16.13 18.20
C VAL A 113 -1.65 -15.63 18.08
N ILE A 114 -1.41 -14.37 18.43
CA ILE A 114 -0.10 -13.72 18.30
C ILE A 114 0.35 -13.12 19.64
N ASN A 115 1.66 -13.10 19.86
CA ASN A 115 2.26 -12.32 20.94
C ASN A 115 2.72 -10.97 20.39
N GLN A 116 2.10 -9.88 20.82
CA GLN A 116 2.42 -8.52 20.36
C GLN A 116 3.85 -8.09 20.70
N GLU A 117 4.43 -8.60 21.80
CA GLU A 117 5.81 -8.31 22.19
C GLU A 117 6.86 -8.83 21.18
N ASP A 118 6.47 -9.72 20.29
CA ASP A 118 7.33 -10.21 19.22
C ASP A 118 7.53 -9.18 18.09
N PHE A 119 6.71 -8.13 18.03
CA PHE A 119 6.71 -7.12 16.96
C PHE A 119 7.25 -5.78 17.45
N TYR A 120 7.71 -4.93 16.53
CA TYR A 120 8.01 -3.54 16.85
C TYR A 120 6.72 -2.84 17.33
N PRO A 121 6.71 -2.20 18.52
CA PRO A 121 5.48 -1.59 19.09
C PRO A 121 4.84 -0.53 18.18
N THR A 122 5.66 0.25 17.46
CA THR A 122 5.17 1.28 16.51
C THR A 122 4.47 0.69 15.29
N ILE A 123 4.68 -0.61 15.03
CA ILE A 123 4.09 -1.32 13.89
C ILE A 123 2.86 -2.11 14.36
N SER A 124 2.96 -2.86 15.47
CA SER A 124 1.85 -3.64 15.99
C SER A 124 0.67 -2.76 16.40
N SER A 125 0.95 -1.58 16.98
CA SER A 125 -0.10 -0.64 17.39
C SER A 125 -0.99 -0.15 16.25
N ALA A 126 -0.54 -0.25 14.99
CA ALA A 126 -1.38 0.08 13.84
C ALA A 126 -2.57 -0.87 13.65
N PHE A 127 -2.56 -2.03 14.30
CA PHE A 127 -3.60 -3.05 14.24
C PHE A 127 -4.23 -3.36 15.59
N GLU A 128 -4.09 -2.43 16.53
CA GLU A 128 -4.65 -2.53 17.87
C GLU A 128 -5.86 -1.63 18.06
N ALA A 129 -6.83 -2.14 18.80
CA ALA A 129 -7.93 -1.37 19.34
C ALA A 129 -8.25 -1.89 20.75
N ASP A 130 -8.51 -0.99 21.68
CA ASP A 130 -8.82 -1.31 23.09
C ASP A 130 -7.74 -2.23 23.74
N GLY A 131 -6.46 -2.06 23.34
CA GLY A 131 -5.34 -2.85 23.84
C GLY A 131 -5.28 -4.29 23.33
N LYS A 132 -5.99 -4.61 22.26
CA LYS A 132 -6.07 -5.95 21.65
C LYS A 132 -5.64 -5.90 20.20
N PRO A 133 -4.90 -6.92 19.71
CA PRO A 133 -4.55 -7.06 18.31
C PRO A 133 -5.71 -7.65 17.49
N TYR A 134 -5.97 -7.08 16.32
CA TYR A 134 -6.97 -7.59 15.37
C TYR A 134 -6.36 -7.96 14.01
N ALA A 135 -5.08 -7.64 13.81
CA ALA A 135 -4.29 -8.18 12.71
C ALA A 135 -2.83 -8.34 13.15
N ALA A 136 -2.12 -9.26 12.49
CA ALA A 136 -0.70 -9.50 12.69
C ALA A 136 0.09 -8.89 11.53
N ALA A 137 0.96 -7.92 11.82
CA ALA A 137 1.74 -7.21 10.81
C ALA A 137 2.73 -8.16 10.11
N LYS A 138 2.62 -8.28 8.77
CA LYS A 138 3.47 -9.17 7.97
C LYS A 138 4.75 -8.51 7.47
N ASP A 139 4.71 -7.21 7.19
CA ASP A 139 5.84 -6.43 6.71
C ASP A 139 5.66 -4.94 7.05
N VAL A 140 6.73 -4.20 6.87
CA VAL A 140 6.74 -2.75 7.00
C VAL A 140 7.57 -2.13 5.87
N SER A 141 7.14 -0.96 5.44
CA SER A 141 7.86 -0.16 4.45
C SER A 141 7.93 1.29 4.89
N THR A 142 9.04 1.93 4.58
CA THR A 142 9.22 3.39 4.74
C THR A 142 9.59 4.00 3.40
N LEU A 143 9.49 5.33 3.27
CA LEU A 143 9.90 6.05 2.07
C LEU A 143 11.34 6.56 2.22
N ALA A 144 12.11 6.43 1.14
CA ALA A 144 13.45 7.01 1.00
C ALA A 144 13.63 7.54 -0.43
N ILE A 145 14.66 8.33 -0.65
CA ILE A 145 15.00 8.82 -1.99
C ILE A 145 15.99 7.86 -2.64
N TYR A 146 15.59 7.31 -3.78
CA TYR A 146 16.45 6.56 -4.67
C TYR A 146 17.06 7.49 -5.72
N ILE A 147 18.34 7.28 -6.02
CA ILE A 147 19.14 8.11 -6.93
C ILE A 147 19.60 7.25 -8.10
N ASN A 148 19.28 7.66 -9.33
CA ASN A 148 19.81 7.04 -10.53
C ASN A 148 21.22 7.62 -10.81
N LYS A 149 22.25 6.83 -10.51
CA LYS A 149 23.66 7.26 -10.58
C LYS A 149 24.08 7.56 -12.01
N ASP A 150 23.56 6.83 -12.99
CA ASP A 150 23.92 7.03 -14.40
C ASP A 150 23.38 8.35 -14.93
N ILE A 151 22.18 8.75 -14.47
CA ILE A 151 21.62 10.07 -14.83
C ILE A 151 22.47 11.18 -14.22
N PHE A 152 22.86 11.05 -12.94
CA PHE A 152 23.70 12.01 -12.26
C PHE A 152 25.07 12.14 -12.92
N GLU A 153 25.73 11.01 -13.22
CA GLU A 153 27.04 10.98 -13.89
C GLU A 153 26.97 11.64 -15.26
N LYS A 154 26.02 11.26 -16.11
CA LYS A 154 25.87 11.80 -17.46
C LYS A 154 25.53 13.30 -17.44
N ALA A 155 24.77 13.77 -16.45
CA ALA A 155 24.45 15.19 -16.28
C ALA A 155 25.59 15.98 -15.61
N GLY A 156 26.67 15.34 -15.18
CA GLY A 156 27.78 15.99 -14.47
C GLY A 156 27.34 16.55 -13.10
N ILE A 157 26.45 15.86 -12.41
CA ILE A 157 25.97 16.24 -11.08
C ILE A 157 26.63 15.33 -10.04
N ASP A 158 27.36 15.93 -9.11
CA ASP A 158 27.89 15.20 -7.96
C ASP A 158 26.78 14.86 -6.97
N GLN A 159 26.63 13.57 -6.61
CA GLN A 159 25.66 13.13 -5.61
C GLN A 159 25.87 13.78 -4.24
N ALA A 160 27.11 14.13 -3.89
CA ALA A 160 27.41 14.85 -2.65
C ALA A 160 26.83 16.26 -2.61
N SER A 161 26.44 16.82 -3.78
CA SER A 161 25.78 18.13 -3.88
C SER A 161 24.27 18.08 -3.63
N ILE A 162 23.67 16.90 -3.46
CA ILE A 162 22.24 16.77 -3.16
C ILE A 162 21.97 17.44 -1.81
N PRO A 163 21.04 18.40 -1.77
CA PRO A 163 20.67 19.08 -0.54
C PRO A 163 20.08 18.11 0.51
N LYS A 164 20.12 18.51 1.77
CA LYS A 164 19.58 17.71 2.88
C LYS A 164 18.16 18.12 3.28
N SER A 165 17.66 19.24 2.76
CA SER A 165 16.31 19.71 3.02
C SER A 165 15.57 20.07 1.73
N TYR A 166 14.24 20.03 1.80
CA TYR A 166 13.40 20.43 0.65
C TYR A 166 13.49 21.91 0.35
N GLU A 167 13.71 22.77 1.35
CA GLU A 167 13.93 24.19 1.17
C GLU A 167 15.20 24.51 0.36
N GLU A 168 16.24 23.69 0.56
CA GLU A 168 17.47 23.78 -0.23
C GLU A 168 17.30 23.14 -1.60
N LEU A 169 16.53 22.03 -1.67
CA LEU A 169 16.24 21.33 -2.93
C LEU A 169 15.56 22.29 -3.92
N VAL A 170 14.57 23.07 -3.50
CA VAL A 170 13.87 24.05 -4.36
C VAL A 170 14.86 25.06 -4.96
N LYS A 171 15.86 25.49 -4.19
CA LYS A 171 16.89 26.44 -4.66
C LYS A 171 17.89 25.80 -5.61
N TRP A 172 18.23 24.54 -5.38
CA TRP A 172 19.21 23.79 -6.17
C TRP A 172 18.60 23.18 -7.44
N ALA A 173 17.32 22.86 -7.42
CA ALA A 173 16.63 22.15 -8.48
C ALA A 173 16.73 22.82 -9.88
N PRO A 174 16.65 24.15 -10.05
CA PRO A 174 16.79 24.76 -11.37
C PRO A 174 18.14 24.49 -12.04
N GLU A 175 19.23 24.56 -11.27
CA GLU A 175 20.59 24.28 -11.79
C GLU A 175 20.73 22.78 -12.13
N ALA A 176 20.32 21.89 -11.24
CA ALA A 176 20.39 20.46 -11.46
C ALA A 176 19.56 20.04 -12.68
N GLN A 177 18.33 20.57 -12.81
CA GLN A 177 17.48 20.27 -13.96
C GLN A 177 18.08 20.80 -15.27
N ALA A 178 18.70 21.98 -15.26
CA ALA A 178 19.37 22.51 -16.46
C ALA A 178 20.50 21.59 -16.94
N LYS A 179 21.27 20.99 -16.03
CA LYS A 179 22.30 19.97 -16.37
C LYS A 179 21.68 18.70 -16.93
N ILE A 180 20.58 18.24 -16.37
CA ILE A 180 19.82 17.07 -16.87
C ILE A 180 19.26 17.38 -18.26
N ASP A 181 18.66 18.55 -18.46
CA ASP A 181 18.13 18.97 -19.77
C ASP A 181 19.20 19.05 -20.84
N ALA A 182 20.42 19.50 -20.47
CA ALA A 182 21.57 19.52 -21.39
C ALA A 182 22.03 18.12 -21.79
N ALA A 183 21.97 17.15 -20.87
CA ALA A 183 22.44 15.77 -21.11
C ALA A 183 21.40 14.90 -21.84
N TYR A 184 20.11 15.12 -21.62
CA TYR A 184 19.02 14.24 -22.09
C TYR A 184 18.01 14.94 -23.03
N GLY A 185 18.01 16.26 -23.10
CA GLY A 185 16.99 17.06 -23.76
C GLY A 185 15.87 17.47 -22.81
N LYS A 186 15.39 18.72 -22.97
CA LYS A 186 14.38 19.34 -22.12
C LYS A 186 13.11 18.49 -22.05
N GLY A 187 12.65 18.22 -20.81
CA GLY A 187 11.41 17.49 -20.54
C GLY A 187 11.46 15.98 -20.82
N LYS A 188 12.66 15.41 -21.02
CA LYS A 188 12.83 13.97 -21.20
C LYS A 188 13.10 13.23 -19.89
N VAL A 189 13.84 13.87 -18.99
CA VAL A 189 14.17 13.37 -17.66
C VAL A 189 13.95 14.50 -16.66
N TYR A 190 13.32 14.22 -15.55
CA TYR A 190 13.10 15.16 -14.46
C TYR A 190 13.99 14.86 -13.27
N LEU A 191 14.38 15.88 -12.53
CA LEU A 191 15.23 15.72 -11.34
C LEU A 191 14.58 14.82 -10.31
N ILE A 192 13.29 15.02 -10.04
CA ILE A 192 12.57 14.24 -9.02
C ILE A 192 11.12 13.96 -9.42
N ASN A 193 10.62 12.77 -9.07
CA ASN A 193 9.19 12.53 -9.13
C ASN A 193 8.48 13.21 -7.94
N GLN A 194 7.25 13.62 -8.16
CA GLN A 194 6.33 14.02 -7.10
C GLN A 194 4.97 13.40 -7.36
N ASN A 195 4.59 12.42 -6.55
CA ASN A 195 3.29 11.79 -6.67
C ASN A 195 2.18 12.75 -6.25
N ALA A 196 1.09 12.74 -7.00
CA ALA A 196 -0.12 13.50 -6.66
C ALA A 196 -1.01 12.69 -5.70
N ASP A 197 -0.44 12.22 -4.60
CA ASP A 197 -1.13 11.45 -3.57
C ASP A 197 -0.86 11.98 -2.16
N LEU A 198 -1.79 11.70 -1.26
CA LEU A 198 -1.74 12.20 0.11
C LEU A 198 -0.59 11.57 0.91
N ALA A 199 -0.28 10.30 0.68
CA ALA A 199 0.72 9.59 1.46
C ALA A 199 2.14 10.15 1.29
N ARG A 200 2.49 10.66 0.09
CA ARG A 200 3.79 11.31 -0.17
C ARG A 200 3.82 12.76 0.25
N THR A 201 2.67 13.40 0.43
CA THR A 201 2.56 14.83 0.74
C THR A 201 2.23 15.12 2.21
N TRP A 202 1.65 14.16 2.92
CA TRP A 202 1.30 14.32 4.34
C TRP A 202 2.47 14.74 5.23
N PRO A 203 3.71 14.21 5.09
CA PRO A 203 4.83 14.64 5.91
C PRO A 203 5.11 16.15 5.86
N PHE A 204 4.84 16.82 4.73
CA PHE A 204 4.98 18.28 4.60
C PHE A 204 3.98 19.03 5.49
N GLN A 205 2.76 18.51 5.61
CA GLN A 205 1.72 19.07 6.46
C GLN A 205 2.08 18.85 7.94
N MET A 206 2.48 17.63 8.31
CA MET A 206 2.90 17.31 9.68
C MET A 206 4.11 18.11 10.15
N ALA A 207 5.08 18.35 9.27
CA ALA A 207 6.24 19.17 9.60
C ALA A 207 5.84 20.59 10.02
N ARG A 208 4.70 21.08 9.53
CA ARG A 208 4.10 22.38 9.89
C ARG A 208 3.10 22.29 11.05
N GLY A 209 2.92 21.10 11.62
CA GLY A 209 2.06 20.90 12.80
C GLY A 209 0.59 20.70 12.44
N THR A 210 0.25 20.35 11.19
CA THR A 210 -1.10 20.03 10.75
C THR A 210 -1.24 18.58 10.35
N SER A 211 -2.48 18.10 10.24
CA SER A 211 -2.84 16.79 9.72
C SER A 211 -3.92 16.95 8.65
N PRO A 212 -3.98 16.07 7.63
CA PRO A 212 -5.06 16.10 6.65
C PRO A 212 -6.44 15.77 7.25
N ILE A 213 -6.46 15.23 8.47
CA ILE A 213 -7.67 14.84 9.20
C ILE A 213 -7.57 15.37 10.63
N THR A 214 -8.68 15.98 11.12
CA THR A 214 -8.80 16.43 12.50
C THR A 214 -9.05 15.25 13.46
N GLU A 215 -8.93 15.49 14.76
CA GLU A 215 -9.25 14.48 15.80
C GLU A 215 -10.70 14.01 15.72
N GLU A 216 -11.63 14.87 15.24
CA GLU A 216 -13.04 14.54 15.02
C GLU A 216 -13.27 13.77 13.71
N GLY A 217 -12.21 13.39 13.00
CA GLY A 217 -12.28 12.61 11.77
C GLY A 217 -12.70 13.42 10.53
N LYS A 218 -12.70 14.74 10.56
CA LYS A 218 -13.00 15.60 9.41
C LYS A 218 -11.75 15.92 8.61
N SER A 219 -11.94 16.20 7.32
CA SER A 219 -10.86 16.71 6.47
C SER A 219 -10.41 18.09 6.96
N ASP A 220 -9.09 18.31 7.01
CA ASP A 220 -8.43 19.60 7.27
C ASP A 220 -7.44 19.97 6.14
N LEU A 221 -7.74 19.51 4.93
CA LEU A 221 -6.89 19.78 3.76
C LEU A 221 -6.79 21.27 3.43
N ALA A 222 -7.86 22.04 3.71
CA ALA A 222 -7.88 23.49 3.46
C ALA A 222 -7.14 24.31 4.54
N ASN A 223 -6.53 23.68 5.53
CA ASN A 223 -5.72 24.36 6.54
C ASN A 223 -4.58 25.16 5.88
N PRO A 224 -4.41 26.45 6.24
CA PRO A 224 -3.36 27.30 5.63
C PRO A 224 -1.95 26.72 5.75
N ASP A 225 -1.62 26.06 6.86
CA ASP A 225 -0.31 25.43 7.05
C ASP A 225 -0.17 24.15 6.22
N SER A 226 -1.24 23.40 5.97
CA SER A 226 -1.27 22.27 5.03
C SER A 226 -0.97 22.78 3.61
N ILE A 227 -1.64 23.82 3.17
CA ILE A 227 -1.41 24.46 1.85
C ILE A 227 0.03 24.97 1.74
N ALA A 228 0.53 25.69 2.77
CA ALA A 228 1.90 26.21 2.79
C ALA A 228 2.96 25.10 2.75
N GLY A 229 2.69 23.95 3.35
CA GLY A 229 3.56 22.78 3.25
C GLY A 229 3.72 22.27 1.81
N LEU A 230 2.62 22.21 1.07
CA LEU A 230 2.62 21.73 -0.31
C LEU A 230 3.14 22.75 -1.34
N GLN A 231 3.24 24.03 -0.98
CA GLN A 231 3.82 25.05 -1.88
C GLN A 231 5.24 24.68 -2.31
N THR A 232 6.04 24.08 -1.43
CA THR A 232 7.38 23.57 -1.73
C THR A 232 7.39 22.59 -2.91
N ILE A 233 6.35 21.74 -3.02
CA ILE A 233 6.19 20.81 -4.13
C ILE A 233 5.83 21.56 -5.42
N VAL A 234 4.90 22.51 -5.34
CA VAL A 234 4.53 23.35 -6.50
C VAL A 234 5.76 24.13 -7.02
N ASP A 235 6.63 24.60 -6.13
CA ASP A 235 7.86 25.30 -6.51
C ASP A 235 8.82 24.39 -7.31
N LEU A 236 8.91 23.09 -6.98
CA LEU A 236 9.69 22.13 -7.76
C LEU A 236 9.10 21.90 -9.17
N PHE A 237 7.76 21.86 -9.30
CA PHE A 237 7.11 21.83 -10.61
C PHE A 237 7.39 23.10 -11.41
N ASN A 238 7.32 24.27 -10.78
CA ASN A 238 7.58 25.56 -11.42
C ASN A 238 9.04 25.71 -11.85
N ALA A 239 9.98 25.11 -11.12
CA ALA A 239 11.38 24.99 -11.54
C ALA A 239 11.57 24.07 -12.76
N GLY A 240 10.52 23.36 -13.22
CA GLY A 240 10.60 22.36 -14.28
C GLY A 240 11.36 21.09 -13.84
N ALA A 241 11.61 20.95 -12.55
CA ALA A 241 12.44 19.89 -11.98
C ALA A 241 11.62 18.67 -11.50
N ALA A 242 10.31 18.82 -11.34
CA ALA A 242 9.44 17.74 -10.91
C ALA A 242 8.39 17.38 -11.97
N ALA A 243 7.99 16.09 -12.00
CA ALA A 243 6.84 15.62 -12.73
C ALA A 243 6.16 14.48 -11.95
N THR A 244 4.88 14.27 -12.20
CA THR A 244 4.20 13.04 -11.72
C THR A 244 4.54 11.86 -12.64
N PRO A 245 4.42 10.62 -12.16
CA PRO A 245 4.58 9.43 -13.01
C PRO A 245 3.69 9.50 -14.26
N GLN A 246 2.44 9.92 -14.10
CA GLN A 246 1.46 10.01 -15.19
C GLN A 246 1.88 11.04 -16.27
N GLN A 247 2.48 12.17 -15.86
CA GLN A 247 2.96 13.17 -16.81
C GLN A 247 4.11 12.69 -17.69
N VAL A 248 4.86 11.68 -17.24
CA VAL A 248 5.93 11.04 -18.03
C VAL A 248 5.53 9.72 -18.66
N GLY A 249 4.24 9.34 -18.54
CA GLY A 249 3.70 8.10 -19.11
C GLY A 249 4.12 6.84 -18.37
N ALA A 250 4.50 6.95 -17.08
CA ALA A 250 4.81 5.82 -16.22
C ALA A 250 3.58 5.39 -15.42
N GLY A 251 3.49 4.09 -15.11
CA GLY A 251 2.40 3.53 -14.30
C GLY A 251 2.44 4.03 -12.85
N ASP A 252 3.65 4.08 -12.29
CA ASP A 252 3.96 4.54 -10.93
C ASP A 252 5.36 5.16 -10.85
N GLU A 253 5.75 5.62 -9.66
CA GLU A 253 7.05 6.24 -9.43
C GLU A 253 8.21 5.25 -9.61
N GLY A 254 8.00 3.99 -9.22
CA GLY A 254 9.01 2.93 -9.34
C GLY A 254 9.34 2.63 -10.79
N ALA A 255 8.33 2.41 -11.62
CA ALA A 255 8.48 2.20 -13.06
C ALA A 255 9.09 3.42 -13.77
N GLY A 256 8.65 4.65 -13.37
CA GLY A 256 9.22 5.88 -13.91
C GLY A 256 10.70 6.04 -13.61
N PHE A 257 11.13 5.71 -12.41
CA PHE A 257 12.53 5.73 -12.01
C PHE A 257 13.35 4.64 -12.74
N ALA A 258 12.88 3.41 -12.72
CA ALA A 258 13.56 2.28 -13.34
C ALA A 258 13.77 2.47 -14.85
N THR A 259 12.84 3.16 -15.52
CA THR A 259 12.92 3.48 -16.96
C THR A 259 13.64 4.79 -17.27
N GLY A 260 14.28 5.40 -16.27
CA GLY A 260 15.13 6.60 -16.44
C GLY A 260 14.35 7.89 -16.71
N LYS A 261 13.09 8.00 -16.25
CA LYS A 261 12.31 9.24 -16.36
C LYS A 261 12.62 10.23 -15.24
N PHE A 262 13.15 9.73 -14.13
CA PHE A 262 13.50 10.49 -12.94
C PHE A 262 14.94 10.22 -12.51
N ALA A 263 15.68 11.28 -12.20
CA ALA A 263 17.02 11.17 -11.61
C ALA A 263 16.95 10.79 -10.13
N MET A 264 15.91 11.21 -9.43
CA MET A 264 15.59 10.82 -8.06
C MET A 264 14.11 10.43 -7.95
N THR A 265 13.80 9.51 -7.03
CA THR A 265 12.42 9.14 -6.74
C THR A 265 12.23 8.91 -5.24
N LEU A 266 11.13 9.44 -4.68
CA LEU A 266 10.68 9.13 -3.34
C LEU A 266 9.78 7.90 -3.42
N THR A 267 10.30 6.75 -3.00
CA THR A 267 9.57 5.48 -3.03
C THR A 267 9.91 4.58 -1.85
N GLY A 268 9.20 3.49 -1.70
CA GLY A 268 9.40 2.54 -0.61
C GLY A 268 10.35 1.40 -0.94
N ASN A 269 10.77 0.68 0.10
CA ASN A 269 11.65 -0.47 -0.02
C ASN A 269 11.03 -1.65 -0.81
N TRP A 270 9.72 -1.65 -1.07
CA TRP A 270 9.09 -2.64 -1.96
C TRP A 270 9.65 -2.62 -3.39
N ASN A 271 10.15 -1.48 -3.87
CA ASN A 271 10.79 -1.38 -5.18
C ASN A 271 12.24 -1.86 -5.20
N TYR A 272 12.88 -2.03 -4.05
CA TYR A 272 14.30 -2.38 -3.99
C TYR A 272 14.60 -3.70 -4.71
N LYS A 273 13.88 -4.75 -4.33
CA LYS A 273 14.09 -6.07 -4.94
C LYS A 273 13.60 -6.13 -6.38
N VAL A 274 12.52 -5.42 -6.71
CA VAL A 274 12.06 -5.25 -8.10
C VAL A 274 13.17 -4.67 -8.98
N TYR A 275 13.89 -3.66 -8.49
CA TYR A 275 15.01 -3.10 -9.23
C TYR A 275 16.17 -4.09 -9.42
N LEU A 276 16.48 -4.89 -8.40
CA LEU A 276 17.53 -5.90 -8.51
C LEU A 276 17.18 -7.04 -9.47
N ASP A 277 15.94 -7.47 -9.48
CA ASP A 277 15.50 -8.66 -10.22
C ASP A 277 15.10 -8.32 -11.67
N GLU A 278 14.37 -7.24 -11.89
CA GLU A 278 13.77 -6.90 -13.17
C GLU A 278 14.56 -5.83 -13.94
N TYR A 279 15.26 -4.92 -13.23
CA TYR A 279 16.02 -3.82 -13.83
C TYR A 279 17.51 -3.92 -13.49
N LYS A 280 18.14 -5.03 -13.87
CA LYS A 280 19.51 -5.43 -13.48
C LYS A 280 20.60 -4.41 -13.85
N ASP A 281 20.35 -3.62 -14.89
CA ASP A 281 21.28 -2.58 -15.35
C ASP A 281 21.06 -1.24 -14.64
N LEU A 282 20.05 -1.13 -13.76
CA LEU A 282 19.77 0.09 -13.02
C LEU A 282 20.82 0.33 -11.91
N ASN A 283 21.67 1.31 -12.14
CA ASN A 283 22.70 1.72 -11.19
C ASN A 283 22.15 2.79 -10.26
N PHE A 284 21.79 2.40 -9.03
CA PHE A 284 21.14 3.29 -8.09
C PHE A 284 21.76 3.27 -6.70
N ASP A 285 21.46 4.30 -5.92
CA ASP A 285 21.77 4.39 -4.50
C ASP A 285 20.52 4.87 -3.74
N ILE A 286 20.54 4.81 -2.40
CA ILE A 286 19.44 5.21 -1.52
C ILE A 286 19.97 6.18 -0.48
N ILE A 287 19.28 7.31 -0.33
CA ILE A 287 19.52 8.28 0.74
C ILE A 287 18.26 8.46 1.59
N PRO A 288 18.37 8.90 2.85
CA PRO A 288 17.21 9.30 3.63
C PRO A 288 16.36 10.32 2.89
N ASN A 289 15.04 10.31 3.11
CA ASN A 289 14.22 11.43 2.63
C ASN A 289 14.75 12.75 3.22
N LEU A 290 14.62 13.83 2.45
CA LEU A 290 15.09 15.14 2.86
C LEU A 290 14.27 15.66 4.05
N THR A 291 14.88 16.46 4.89
CA THR A 291 14.15 17.16 5.96
C THR A 291 13.27 18.27 5.40
N TYR A 292 12.22 18.61 6.13
CA TYR A 292 11.42 19.81 5.92
C TYR A 292 11.13 20.49 7.25
N GLN A 293 11.31 21.81 7.33
CA GLN A 293 11.26 22.58 8.58
C GLN A 293 12.17 21.97 9.69
N GLY A 294 13.34 21.46 9.28
CA GLY A 294 14.31 20.81 10.15
C GLY A 294 13.87 19.45 10.72
N LYS A 295 12.73 18.90 10.29
CA LYS A 295 12.21 17.62 10.74
C LYS A 295 12.52 16.52 9.72
N PRO A 296 12.95 15.32 10.15
CA PRO A 296 13.03 14.17 9.27
C PRO A 296 11.62 13.76 8.82
N MET A 297 11.51 13.30 7.58
CA MET A 297 10.21 13.02 6.97
C MET A 297 10.20 11.64 6.35
N THR A 298 9.27 10.78 6.79
CA THR A 298 8.90 9.57 6.06
C THR A 298 7.53 9.08 6.52
N MET A 299 6.88 8.29 5.67
CA MET A 299 5.69 7.53 6.03
C MET A 299 6.07 6.08 6.29
N GLN A 300 5.32 5.42 7.18
CA GLN A 300 5.36 3.99 7.42
C GLN A 300 4.08 3.36 6.90
N PHE A 301 4.26 2.35 6.07
CA PHE A 301 3.18 1.51 5.57
C PHE A 301 3.36 0.10 6.13
N THR A 302 2.29 -0.48 6.62
CA THR A 302 2.29 -1.86 7.11
C THR A 302 1.01 -2.56 6.67
N VAL A 303 1.16 -3.82 6.29
CA VAL A 303 0.06 -4.72 5.96
C VAL A 303 0.05 -5.85 6.96
N GLY A 304 -1.12 -6.17 7.49
CA GLY A 304 -1.31 -7.29 8.39
C GLY A 304 -2.23 -8.36 7.80
N TRP A 305 -2.22 -9.52 8.45
CA TRP A 305 -3.23 -10.55 8.29
C TRP A 305 -4.25 -10.45 9.41
N GLY A 306 -5.50 -10.16 9.07
CA GLY A 306 -6.63 -10.21 10.00
C GLY A 306 -7.51 -11.42 9.73
N GLU A 307 -8.33 -11.77 10.73
CA GLU A 307 -9.26 -12.89 10.69
C GLU A 307 -10.71 -12.41 10.67
N TYR A 308 -11.52 -13.00 9.80
CA TYR A 308 -12.95 -12.70 9.73
C TYR A 308 -13.67 -13.22 10.97
N LYS A 309 -14.42 -12.34 11.64
CA LYS A 309 -15.14 -12.68 12.89
C LYS A 309 -16.10 -13.86 12.76
N ASN A 310 -16.73 -14.01 11.61
CA ASN A 310 -17.70 -15.06 11.35
C ASN A 310 -17.12 -16.23 10.52
N THR A 311 -15.78 -16.38 10.50
CA THR A 311 -15.14 -17.51 9.84
C THR A 311 -15.64 -18.83 10.44
N LYS A 312 -15.78 -19.84 9.59
CA LYS A 312 -16.08 -21.22 9.99
C LYS A 312 -14.82 -22.08 10.12
N SER A 313 -13.68 -21.55 9.66
CA SER A 313 -12.37 -22.21 9.64
C SER A 313 -11.39 -21.57 10.63
N LYS A 314 -11.90 -21.11 11.80
CA LYS A 314 -11.09 -20.33 12.77
C LYS A 314 -9.74 -20.97 13.08
N ASP A 315 -9.71 -22.27 13.42
CA ASP A 315 -8.47 -22.96 13.77
C ASP A 315 -7.44 -22.96 12.63
N LEU A 316 -7.90 -22.99 11.38
CA LEU A 316 -7.02 -22.90 10.20
C LEU A 316 -6.57 -21.48 9.94
N ALA A 317 -7.44 -20.47 10.14
CA ALA A 317 -7.09 -19.07 10.02
C ALA A 317 -6.06 -18.66 11.09
N ASP A 318 -6.25 -19.10 12.34
CA ASP A 318 -5.26 -18.91 13.43
C ASP A 318 -3.90 -19.53 13.08
N LYS A 319 -3.90 -20.78 12.58
CA LYS A 319 -2.66 -21.44 12.15
C LYS A 319 -1.99 -20.72 11.00
N TRP A 320 -2.77 -20.25 10.01
CA TRP A 320 -2.24 -19.48 8.89
C TRP A 320 -1.57 -18.19 9.36
N ILE A 321 -2.25 -17.41 10.20
CA ILE A 321 -1.70 -16.16 10.74
C ILE A 321 -0.41 -16.42 11.53
N LYS A 322 -0.41 -17.43 12.42
CA LYS A 322 0.80 -17.85 13.14
C LYS A 322 1.94 -18.28 12.21
N PHE A 323 1.62 -19.02 11.15
CA PHE A 323 2.59 -19.50 10.17
C PHE A 323 3.23 -18.34 9.41
N VAL A 324 2.43 -17.44 8.82
CA VAL A 324 2.96 -16.37 7.94
C VAL A 324 3.63 -15.23 8.71
N THR A 325 3.23 -14.97 9.97
CA THR A 325 3.78 -13.87 10.79
C THR A 325 4.71 -14.36 11.91
N GLY A 326 4.85 -15.68 12.06
CA GLY A 326 5.86 -16.28 12.92
C GLY A 326 7.27 -16.07 12.37
N LYS A 327 8.29 -16.36 13.19
CA LYS A 327 9.70 -16.09 12.83
C LYS A 327 10.09 -16.72 11.49
N GLU A 328 9.76 -17.97 11.23
CA GLU A 328 10.14 -18.70 10.01
C GLU A 328 9.39 -18.18 8.79
N GLY A 329 8.07 -17.99 8.90
CA GLY A 329 7.24 -17.43 7.83
C GLY A 329 7.66 -16.02 7.46
N MET A 330 7.86 -15.15 8.45
CA MET A 330 8.33 -13.79 8.20
C MET A 330 9.76 -13.76 7.65
N THR A 331 10.64 -14.67 8.05
CA THR A 331 11.97 -14.80 7.45
C THR A 331 11.86 -15.19 5.96
N THR A 332 10.96 -16.13 5.65
CA THR A 332 10.70 -16.54 4.26
C THR A 332 10.15 -15.37 3.45
N TRP A 333 9.17 -14.64 4.02
CA TRP A 333 8.57 -13.46 3.37
C TRP A 333 9.59 -12.36 3.12
N THR A 334 10.31 -11.92 4.15
CA THR A 334 11.25 -10.78 4.03
C THR A 334 12.42 -11.08 3.11
N ASN A 335 12.98 -12.29 3.17
CA ASN A 335 14.06 -12.69 2.26
C ASN A 335 13.57 -12.90 0.81
N GLY A 336 12.35 -13.41 0.65
CA GLY A 336 11.75 -13.62 -0.67
C GLY A 336 11.35 -12.31 -1.35
N VAL A 337 10.66 -11.45 -0.63
CA VAL A 337 10.11 -10.19 -1.16
C VAL A 337 11.10 -9.02 -1.08
N GLY A 338 12.00 -9.03 -0.10
CA GLY A 338 12.94 -7.94 0.14
C GLY A 338 12.32 -6.77 0.92
N THR A 339 11.25 -7.02 1.67
CA THR A 339 10.63 -6.05 2.59
C THR A 339 11.32 -6.07 3.96
N LEU A 340 11.02 -5.07 4.80
CA LEU A 340 11.50 -5.04 6.16
C LEU A 340 10.62 -5.91 7.06
N ALA A 341 11.25 -6.57 8.04
CA ALA A 341 10.55 -7.38 9.02
C ALA A 341 9.86 -6.49 10.06
N THR A 342 8.69 -6.93 10.51
CA THR A 342 7.97 -6.31 11.61
C THR A 342 8.40 -6.85 12.98
N ARG A 343 9.21 -7.92 12.98
CA ARG A 343 9.77 -8.58 14.16
C ARG A 343 11.27 -8.23 14.32
N PRO A 344 11.71 -7.76 15.49
CA PRO A 344 13.14 -7.49 15.76
C PRO A 344 14.03 -8.71 15.53
N ASP A 345 13.60 -9.90 16.00
CA ASP A 345 14.38 -11.14 15.93
C ASP A 345 14.53 -11.69 14.48
N VAL A 346 13.68 -11.27 13.56
CA VAL A 346 13.79 -11.55 12.13
C VAL A 346 14.69 -10.52 11.46
N ALA A 347 14.51 -9.23 11.77
CA ALA A 347 15.32 -8.15 11.20
C ALA A 347 16.82 -8.35 11.50
N GLU A 348 17.17 -8.65 12.75
CA GLU A 348 18.56 -8.91 13.17
C GLU A 348 19.17 -10.13 12.46
N GLY A 349 18.36 -11.16 12.19
CA GLY A 349 18.75 -12.39 11.51
C GLY A 349 18.82 -12.30 9.99
N SER A 350 18.22 -11.28 9.37
CA SER A 350 18.01 -11.22 7.93
C SER A 350 19.32 -11.25 7.13
N ALA A 351 19.51 -12.30 6.34
CA ALA A 351 20.61 -12.40 5.39
C ALA A 351 20.43 -11.34 4.28
N PHE A 352 19.20 -11.13 3.82
CA PHE A 352 18.89 -10.15 2.79
C PHE A 352 19.30 -8.72 3.19
N LEU A 353 19.01 -8.29 4.42
CA LEU A 353 19.42 -6.96 4.89
C LEU A 353 20.94 -6.84 5.00
N LYS A 354 21.63 -7.91 5.45
CA LYS A 354 23.10 -7.93 5.55
C LYS A 354 23.78 -7.84 4.20
N GLU A 355 23.22 -8.49 3.18
CA GLU A 355 23.72 -8.46 1.80
C GLU A 355 23.35 -7.16 1.07
N ASN A 356 22.36 -6.42 1.57
CA ASN A 356 21.83 -5.20 0.96
C ASN A 356 21.89 -4.00 1.91
N PRO A 357 23.09 -3.51 2.28
CA PRO A 357 23.28 -2.49 3.31
C PRO A 357 22.62 -1.14 2.97
N ARG A 358 22.29 -0.87 1.71
CA ARG A 358 21.52 0.31 1.28
C ARG A 358 20.12 0.37 1.92
N LEU A 359 19.53 -0.78 2.26
CA LEU A 359 18.23 -0.84 2.95
C LEU A 359 18.28 -0.37 4.41
N GLN A 360 19.47 -0.19 4.98
CA GLN A 360 19.62 0.36 6.33
C GLN A 360 18.98 1.74 6.45
N VAL A 361 18.95 2.51 5.37
CA VAL A 361 18.27 3.82 5.31
C VAL A 361 16.79 3.69 5.65
N HIS A 362 16.12 2.69 5.09
CA HIS A 362 14.72 2.41 5.37
C HIS A 362 14.52 1.90 6.81
N GLN A 363 15.36 0.97 7.26
CA GLN A 363 15.32 0.42 8.62
C GLN A 363 15.49 1.52 9.68
N ASP A 364 16.44 2.43 9.49
CA ASP A 364 16.68 3.54 10.40
C ASP A 364 15.53 4.55 10.44
N SER A 365 14.79 4.65 9.33
CA SER A 365 13.67 5.58 9.17
C SER A 365 12.44 5.16 9.98
N ILE A 366 12.30 3.89 10.36
CA ILE A 366 11.19 3.39 11.19
C ILE A 366 11.08 4.17 12.51
N LYS A 367 12.20 4.63 13.07
CA LYS A 367 12.27 5.34 14.39
C LYS A 367 11.48 6.65 14.41
N PHE A 368 11.29 7.30 13.27
CA PHE A 368 10.62 8.59 13.16
C PHE A 368 9.51 8.60 12.10
N ALA A 369 9.21 7.45 11.53
CA ALA A 369 8.18 7.32 10.51
C ALA A 369 6.79 7.60 11.09
N THR A 370 5.97 8.29 10.29
CA THR A 370 4.55 8.48 10.58
C THR A 370 3.77 7.32 10.01
N SER A 371 2.94 6.69 10.83
CA SER A 371 2.06 5.61 10.35
C SER A 371 1.04 6.16 9.35
N TRP A 372 0.86 5.46 8.24
CA TRP A 372 -0.19 5.74 7.27
C TRP A 372 -1.54 5.28 7.82
N GLN A 373 -2.02 6.02 8.81
CA GLN A 373 -3.31 5.75 9.48
C GLN A 373 -3.83 7.03 10.15
N SER A 374 -5.11 7.34 9.94
CA SER A 374 -5.79 8.45 10.63
C SER A 374 -7.30 8.24 10.64
N GLY A 375 -7.77 7.31 11.47
CA GLY A 375 -9.19 7.02 11.62
C GLY A 375 -9.86 6.46 10.37
N THR A 376 -11.19 6.36 10.41
CA THR A 376 -12.01 5.69 9.39
C THR A 376 -12.14 6.47 8.08
N ASN A 377 -11.88 7.78 8.11
CA ASN A 377 -12.12 8.67 6.98
C ASN A 377 -10.89 8.92 6.10
N LEU A 378 -9.74 8.32 6.42
CA LEU A 378 -8.49 8.58 5.67
C LEU A 378 -8.64 8.28 4.17
N THR A 379 -9.26 7.16 3.81
CA THR A 379 -9.50 6.80 2.40
C THR A 379 -10.37 7.83 1.68
N THR A 380 -11.40 8.37 2.35
CA THR A 380 -12.27 9.42 1.78
C THR A 380 -11.49 10.70 1.52
N VAL A 381 -10.65 11.11 2.48
CA VAL A 381 -9.81 12.31 2.35
C VAL A 381 -8.72 12.11 1.29
N GLN A 382 -8.08 10.94 1.25
CA GLN A 382 -7.10 10.58 0.23
C GLN A 382 -7.69 10.65 -1.19
N ASN A 383 -8.87 10.07 -1.39
CA ASN A 383 -9.53 10.08 -2.69
C ASN A 383 -9.90 11.50 -3.13
N ALA A 384 -10.44 12.31 -2.22
CA ALA A 384 -10.73 13.70 -2.50
C ALA A 384 -9.47 14.50 -2.84
N PHE A 385 -8.37 14.32 -2.10
CA PHE A 385 -7.08 14.92 -2.40
C PHE A 385 -6.60 14.54 -3.81
N GLY A 386 -6.60 13.26 -4.14
CA GLY A 386 -6.16 12.74 -5.44
C GLY A 386 -7.00 13.26 -6.63
N ASN A 387 -8.28 13.59 -6.41
CA ASN A 387 -9.15 14.15 -7.45
C ASN A 387 -8.76 15.58 -7.85
N PHE A 388 -8.21 16.40 -6.95
CA PHE A 388 -7.99 17.82 -7.19
C PHE A 388 -6.52 18.22 -7.23
N ILE A 389 -5.64 17.62 -6.43
CA ILE A 389 -4.23 18.03 -6.34
C ILE A 389 -3.47 17.99 -7.69
N PRO A 390 -3.77 17.08 -8.64
CA PRO A 390 -3.10 17.09 -9.95
C PRO A 390 -3.29 18.38 -10.72
N THR A 391 -4.32 19.16 -10.40
CA THR A 391 -4.54 20.49 -11.03
C THR A 391 -3.52 21.53 -10.60
N ALA A 392 -2.89 21.33 -9.43
CA ALA A 392 -1.84 22.20 -8.87
C ALA A 392 -0.43 21.60 -9.02
N PHE A 393 -0.28 20.27 -9.19
CA PHE A 393 1.01 19.61 -9.37
C PHE A 393 1.41 19.61 -10.85
N LYS A 394 1.70 20.79 -11.36
CA LYS A 394 2.13 21.03 -12.75
C LYS A 394 2.93 22.31 -12.84
N GLN A 395 3.72 22.42 -13.89
CA GLN A 395 4.44 23.66 -14.20
C GLN A 395 3.45 24.82 -14.50
N GLY A 396 3.74 25.98 -13.97
CA GLY A 396 2.93 27.19 -14.11
C GLY A 396 1.76 27.30 -13.13
N ALA A 397 1.61 26.36 -12.20
CA ALA A 397 0.61 26.45 -11.14
C ALA A 397 0.98 27.58 -10.16
N THR A 398 -0.03 28.32 -9.73
CA THR A 398 0.11 29.42 -8.76
C THR A 398 -0.24 28.94 -7.34
N ALA A 399 0.08 29.75 -6.34
CA ALA A 399 -0.40 29.51 -4.97
C ALA A 399 -1.93 29.49 -4.88
N ASP A 400 -2.63 30.29 -5.70
CA ASP A 400 -4.09 30.28 -5.75
C ASP A 400 -4.64 28.97 -6.37
N ASP A 401 -3.95 28.40 -7.36
CA ASP A 401 -4.32 27.09 -7.92
C ASP A 401 -4.20 25.99 -6.86
N LEU A 402 -3.10 25.99 -6.09
CA LEU A 402 -2.90 25.05 -4.99
C LEU A 402 -4.00 25.22 -3.92
N LYS A 403 -4.26 26.45 -3.48
CA LYS A 403 -5.30 26.77 -2.52
C LYS A 403 -6.67 26.28 -3.02
N ALA A 404 -7.02 26.58 -4.26
CA ALA A 404 -8.29 26.17 -4.84
C ALA A 404 -8.42 24.63 -4.95
N ALA A 405 -7.33 23.91 -5.24
CA ALA A 405 -7.32 22.46 -5.26
C ALA A 405 -7.57 21.87 -3.87
N MET A 406 -6.87 22.39 -2.84
CA MET A 406 -7.01 21.94 -1.46
C MET A 406 -8.41 22.26 -0.88
N GLU A 407 -8.95 23.44 -1.13
CA GLU A 407 -10.31 23.82 -0.71
C GLU A 407 -11.39 22.94 -1.35
N LYS A 408 -11.23 22.58 -2.64
CA LYS A 408 -12.15 21.66 -3.32
C LYS A 408 -12.05 20.24 -2.76
N ALA A 409 -10.85 19.75 -2.54
CA ALA A 409 -10.61 18.43 -1.95
C ALA A 409 -11.21 18.35 -0.54
N ASP A 410 -10.98 19.37 0.29
CA ASP A 410 -11.51 19.47 1.64
C ASP A 410 -13.05 19.47 1.64
N LYS A 411 -13.66 20.27 0.80
CA LYS A 411 -15.10 20.34 0.65
C LYS A 411 -15.69 19.00 0.17
N GLU A 412 -15.07 18.34 -0.81
CA GLU A 412 -15.51 17.02 -1.29
C GLU A 412 -15.43 15.98 -0.18
N ALA A 413 -14.29 15.91 0.53
CA ALA A 413 -14.09 14.97 1.61
C ALA A 413 -15.14 15.18 2.71
N ASN A 414 -15.28 16.40 3.22
CA ASN A 414 -16.22 16.72 4.30
C ASN A 414 -17.67 16.51 3.90
N SER A 415 -18.02 16.67 2.62
CA SER A 415 -19.39 16.36 2.14
C SER A 415 -19.71 14.86 2.17
N LYS A 416 -18.70 14.00 2.03
CA LYS A 416 -18.86 12.53 2.09
C LYS A 416 -18.80 12.00 3.52
N ILE A 417 -17.97 12.63 4.37
CA ILE A 417 -17.84 12.28 5.79
C ILE A 417 -19.12 12.63 6.58
N GLY A 418 -19.81 13.69 6.19
CA GLY A 418 -21.03 14.15 6.87
C GLY A 418 -22.32 13.44 6.47
N ASN A 419 -22.26 12.48 5.57
CA ASN A 419 -23.39 11.65 5.11
C ASN A 419 -23.26 10.22 5.66
#